data_7dd5502d57fa6f2cd5cdc47a9ccbd3d6
#
_entry.id   7dd5502d57fa6f2cd5cdc47a9ccbd3d6
#
_cell.length_a   1.000
_cell.length_b   1.000
_cell.length_c   1.000
_cell.angle_alpha   90.00
_cell.angle_beta   90.00
_cell.angle_gamma   90.00
#
_symmetry.space_group_name_H-M   'P 1'
#
loop_
_entity.id
_entity.type
_entity.pdbx_description
1 polymer ?
#
loop_
_entity_poly.entity_id
_entity_poly.type
_entity_poly.pdbx_seq_one_letter_code
_entity_poly.pdbx_strand_id
1 'polypeptide(L)'
;MTDRIDAIVVGGGLAGLCAAYGLAKAGIEVLVLERGDYPGSKNVSGGRLYLEPIRSIFPELWEEAPFERCVRKERLSLLGSKSSITLELDSEQIKDSSYTLLRSKFDKWLAKKVEAQGGLIIPQKKVTGLVKEKDWIKGVVVEGEEELGSNVVLLADGVLSPLGREADLKEEITPNRVAVGVKEVIQISEEEIDKRFNLKDNEGIAHLFVGEVTEGAFGGGFLYTNRDTISLGIVVGLEAFANSKGIAEISKLLENFKSRKEIYPLIEGGELVEYSAHLIPEGAFALTKKLYGNGVLLLGDAAGFALNHGITVRGMDFAIASGFFASEVVKEAKKRNDFSINTLSLYESFLKNSFVLKDMYNFKNSSEILSSITRLYNYYPQLLSELLKDMFFVPAGGKEKLWKTFCRYSKKLLCDFQTYKDLWKLRGL
;
A
#
# COMPACT_ATOMS: atom_id res chain seq x y z
N MET A 1 29.29 -30.99 -5.43
CA MET A 1 28.20 -30.05 -5.81
C MET A 1 27.44 -29.82 -4.53
N THR A 2 27.51 -28.64 -3.95
CA THR A 2 26.62 -28.27 -2.85
C THR A 2 25.20 -28.34 -3.40
N ASP A 3 24.31 -29.08 -2.72
CA ASP A 3 22.90 -29.18 -3.11
C ASP A 3 22.33 -27.75 -3.21
N ARG A 4 21.89 -27.39 -4.42
CA ARG A 4 21.29 -26.07 -4.68
C ARG A 4 19.80 -26.15 -4.39
N ILE A 5 19.29 -25.24 -3.60
CA ILE A 5 17.86 -25.04 -3.38
C ILE A 5 17.21 -24.59 -4.71
N ASP A 6 16.03 -25.07 -5.06
CA ASP A 6 15.36 -24.68 -6.30
C ASP A 6 15.11 -23.17 -6.33
N ALA A 7 14.56 -22.59 -5.25
CA ALA A 7 14.26 -21.17 -5.16
C ALA A 7 14.52 -20.61 -3.76
N ILE A 8 15.17 -19.49 -3.68
CA ILE A 8 15.27 -18.69 -2.45
C ILE A 8 14.42 -17.41 -2.61
N VAL A 9 13.56 -17.18 -1.64
CA VAL A 9 12.74 -15.97 -1.54
C VAL A 9 13.31 -15.07 -0.44
N VAL A 10 13.66 -13.84 -0.77
CA VAL A 10 14.17 -12.86 0.18
C VAL A 10 13.04 -11.93 0.61
N GLY A 11 12.59 -12.09 1.86
CA GLY A 11 11.52 -11.33 2.48
C GLY A 11 10.21 -12.11 2.60
N GLY A 12 9.73 -12.25 3.84
CA GLY A 12 8.48 -12.90 4.25
C GLY A 12 7.26 -11.97 4.25
N GLY A 13 7.21 -10.98 3.33
CA GLY A 13 6.02 -10.18 3.08
C GLY A 13 5.07 -10.86 2.10
N LEU A 14 3.94 -10.19 1.77
CA LEU A 14 2.89 -10.78 0.90
C LEU A 14 3.41 -11.30 -0.44
N ALA A 15 4.29 -10.54 -1.10
CA ALA A 15 4.84 -10.97 -2.39
C ALA A 15 5.68 -12.24 -2.26
N GLY A 16 6.58 -12.27 -1.28
CA GLY A 16 7.44 -13.43 -1.03
C GLY A 16 6.65 -14.66 -0.58
N LEU A 17 5.72 -14.48 0.37
CA LEU A 17 4.89 -15.59 0.87
C LEU A 17 3.97 -16.16 -0.22
N CYS A 18 3.38 -15.32 -1.09
CA CYS A 18 2.56 -15.79 -2.20
C CYS A 18 3.40 -16.54 -3.24
N ALA A 19 4.62 -16.07 -3.55
CA ALA A 19 5.53 -16.79 -4.40
C ALA A 19 5.91 -18.16 -3.80
N ALA A 20 6.29 -18.17 -2.53
CA ALA A 20 6.65 -19.38 -1.80
C ALA A 20 5.48 -20.38 -1.73
N TYR A 21 4.25 -19.90 -1.48
CA TYR A 21 3.06 -20.75 -1.47
C TYR A 21 2.85 -21.44 -2.84
N GLY A 22 2.92 -20.65 -3.92
CA GLY A 22 2.75 -21.19 -5.28
C GLY A 22 3.83 -22.19 -5.68
N LEU A 23 5.08 -21.99 -5.23
CA LEU A 23 6.20 -22.91 -5.46
C LEU A 23 6.07 -24.19 -4.63
N ALA A 24 5.85 -24.07 -3.33
CA ALA A 24 5.69 -25.20 -2.42
C ALA A 24 4.50 -26.08 -2.84
N LYS A 25 3.36 -25.48 -3.18
CA LYS A 25 2.18 -26.18 -3.70
C LYS A 25 2.48 -26.98 -4.99
N ALA A 26 3.45 -26.52 -5.78
CA ALA A 26 3.91 -27.22 -6.98
C ALA A 26 5.02 -28.25 -6.71
N GLY A 27 5.38 -28.50 -5.46
CA GLY A 27 6.46 -29.44 -5.07
C GLY A 27 7.85 -28.91 -5.40
N ILE A 28 8.04 -27.60 -5.55
CA ILE A 28 9.34 -26.96 -5.77
C ILE A 28 9.93 -26.59 -4.41
N GLU A 29 11.18 -27.01 -4.18
CA GLU A 29 11.90 -26.69 -2.96
C GLU A 29 12.10 -25.17 -2.83
N VAL A 30 11.50 -24.57 -1.82
CA VAL A 30 11.54 -23.13 -1.60
C VAL A 30 11.93 -22.79 -0.18
N LEU A 31 12.90 -21.89 -0.06
CA LEU A 31 13.37 -21.32 1.21
C LEU A 31 13.03 -19.84 1.25
N VAL A 32 12.30 -19.39 2.26
CA VAL A 32 12.03 -17.99 2.55
C VAL A 32 12.95 -17.51 3.68
N LEU A 33 13.72 -16.46 3.42
CA LEU A 33 14.58 -15.80 4.40
C LEU A 33 13.93 -14.49 4.84
N GLU A 34 13.55 -14.41 6.12
CA GLU A 34 12.91 -13.23 6.70
C GLU A 34 13.81 -12.61 7.79
N ARG A 35 14.08 -11.31 7.66
CA ARG A 35 14.93 -10.58 8.63
C ARG A 35 14.24 -10.30 9.98
N GLY A 36 12.92 -10.27 10.00
CA GLY A 36 12.12 -10.03 11.19
C GLY A 36 11.96 -11.29 12.05
N ASP A 37 11.39 -11.13 13.24
CA ASP A 37 11.17 -12.22 14.20
C ASP A 37 10.17 -13.27 13.67
N TYR A 38 9.29 -12.84 12.77
CA TYR A 38 8.34 -13.68 12.05
C TYR A 38 7.85 -12.92 10.81
N PRO A 39 7.31 -13.61 9.78
CA PRO A 39 6.68 -12.96 8.62
C PRO A 39 5.59 -11.97 9.04
N GLY A 40 5.72 -10.71 8.63
CA GLY A 40 4.81 -9.64 9.01
C GLY A 40 5.26 -8.77 10.19
N SER A 41 6.27 -9.17 10.97
CA SER A 41 6.73 -8.41 12.15
C SER A 41 7.28 -7.01 11.84
N LYS A 42 7.75 -6.79 10.63
CA LYS A 42 8.26 -5.50 10.14
C LYS A 42 7.26 -4.75 9.27
N ASN A 43 6.08 -5.31 9.04
CA ASN A 43 5.06 -4.69 8.21
C ASN A 43 4.14 -3.78 9.03
N VAL A 44 3.65 -2.71 8.43
CA VAL A 44 2.63 -1.86 9.05
C VAL A 44 1.32 -2.64 9.13
N SER A 45 0.86 -2.90 10.34
CA SER A 45 -0.36 -3.65 10.59
C SER A 45 -1.61 -2.84 10.24
N GLY A 46 -2.70 -3.50 9.82
CA GLY A 46 -3.96 -2.88 9.44
C GLY A 46 -3.89 -2.16 8.09
N GLY A 47 -4.60 -2.67 7.16
CA GLY A 47 -4.73 -2.13 5.83
C GLY A 47 -5.99 -2.64 5.18
N ARG A 48 -6.18 -2.23 3.93
CA ARG A 48 -7.28 -2.67 3.09
C ARG A 48 -6.73 -3.51 1.93
N LEU A 49 -7.22 -4.71 1.78
CA LEU A 49 -6.93 -5.58 0.63
C LEU A 49 -8.09 -5.50 -0.37
N TYR A 50 -7.78 -5.12 -1.60
CA TYR A 50 -8.70 -5.22 -2.73
C TYR A 50 -8.67 -6.68 -3.23
N LEU A 51 -9.72 -7.43 -2.90
CA LEU A 51 -9.77 -8.87 -3.21
C LEU A 51 -10.18 -9.13 -4.66
N GLU A 52 -11.04 -8.30 -5.24
CA GLU A 52 -11.59 -8.54 -6.57
C GLU A 52 -10.53 -8.76 -7.66
N PRO A 53 -9.41 -7.96 -7.74
CA PRO A 53 -8.38 -8.18 -8.76
C PRO A 53 -7.62 -9.50 -8.62
N ILE A 54 -7.61 -10.08 -7.43
CA ILE A 54 -6.84 -11.28 -7.08
C ILE A 54 -7.71 -12.47 -6.69
N ARG A 55 -9.04 -12.36 -6.79
CA ARG A 55 -9.97 -13.41 -6.37
C ARG A 55 -9.70 -14.76 -7.03
N SER A 56 -9.23 -14.77 -8.27
CA SER A 56 -8.86 -16.00 -9.00
C SER A 56 -7.45 -16.50 -8.68
N ILE A 57 -6.65 -15.73 -7.94
CA ILE A 57 -5.32 -16.12 -7.51
C ILE A 57 -5.45 -16.88 -6.20
N PHE A 58 -5.07 -18.16 -6.20
CA PHE A 58 -5.21 -19.06 -5.06
C PHE A 58 -6.59 -18.97 -4.38
N PRO A 59 -7.71 -19.21 -5.12
CA PRO A 59 -9.06 -18.98 -4.63
C PRO A 59 -9.37 -19.73 -3.32
N GLU A 60 -8.72 -20.85 -3.07
CA GLU A 60 -8.83 -21.65 -1.85
C GLU A 60 -8.34 -20.95 -0.58
N LEU A 61 -7.49 -19.91 -0.73
CA LEU A 61 -6.99 -19.16 0.42
C LEU A 61 -8.04 -18.18 0.98
N TRP A 62 -8.90 -17.65 0.13
CA TRP A 62 -9.74 -16.50 0.53
C TRP A 62 -10.87 -16.88 1.48
N GLU A 63 -11.34 -18.13 1.45
CA GLU A 63 -12.38 -18.62 2.37
C GLU A 63 -11.89 -18.73 3.81
N GLU A 64 -10.60 -18.99 4.01
CA GLU A 64 -9.98 -19.14 5.32
C GLU A 64 -9.14 -17.94 5.74
N ALA A 65 -9.04 -16.91 4.89
CA ALA A 65 -8.21 -15.75 5.15
C ALA A 65 -8.71 -14.99 6.39
N PRO A 66 -7.83 -14.58 7.31
CA PRO A 66 -8.20 -13.89 8.54
C PRO A 66 -8.53 -12.41 8.25
N PHE A 67 -9.54 -12.19 7.42
CA PHE A 67 -10.08 -10.87 7.18
C PHE A 67 -10.74 -10.32 8.45
N GLU A 68 -10.65 -9.02 8.61
CA GLU A 68 -11.26 -8.33 9.75
C GLU A 68 -12.72 -7.96 9.44
N ARG A 69 -12.95 -7.07 8.47
CA ARG A 69 -14.30 -6.65 8.05
C ARG A 69 -14.38 -6.49 6.54
N CYS A 70 -15.54 -6.78 5.97
CA CYS A 70 -15.87 -6.47 4.58
C CYS A 70 -16.11 -4.96 4.43
N VAL A 71 -15.37 -4.28 3.57
CA VAL A 71 -15.56 -2.84 3.33
C VAL A 71 -16.83 -2.62 2.52
N ARG A 72 -17.86 -2.06 3.16
CA ARG A 72 -19.14 -1.67 2.59
C ARG A 72 -19.25 -0.18 2.36
N LYS A 73 -18.66 0.61 3.25
CA LYS A 73 -18.73 2.06 3.22
C LYS A 73 -17.38 2.66 2.88
N GLU A 74 -17.39 3.54 1.89
CA GLU A 74 -16.25 4.36 1.52
C GLU A 74 -16.48 5.79 2.00
N ARG A 75 -15.54 6.35 2.74
CA ARG A 75 -15.59 7.75 3.14
C ARG A 75 -14.38 8.53 2.66
N LEU A 76 -14.63 9.75 2.20
CA LEU A 76 -13.61 10.74 1.91
C LEU A 76 -13.94 12.02 2.67
N SER A 77 -13.04 12.45 3.56
CA SER A 77 -13.16 13.72 4.28
C SER A 77 -12.14 14.73 3.78
N LEU A 78 -12.64 15.90 3.45
CA LEU A 78 -11.83 17.09 3.19
C LEU A 78 -11.76 17.91 4.48
N LEU A 79 -10.58 18.00 5.07
CA LEU A 79 -10.36 18.66 6.35
C LEU A 79 -9.78 20.06 6.13
N GLY A 80 -10.54 21.08 6.55
CA GLY A 80 -10.04 22.43 6.71
C GLY A 80 -9.60 22.69 8.15
N SER A 81 -9.12 23.92 8.43
CA SER A 81 -8.65 24.29 9.76
C SER A 81 -9.74 24.28 10.84
N LYS A 82 -10.99 24.61 10.49
CA LYS A 82 -12.15 24.71 11.41
C LYS A 82 -13.40 24.00 10.90
N SER A 83 -13.28 23.24 9.81
CA SER A 83 -14.42 22.63 9.13
C SER A 83 -14.01 21.32 8.47
N SER A 84 -14.99 20.48 8.23
CA SER A 84 -14.82 19.23 7.49
C SER A 84 -16.00 18.99 6.56
N ILE A 85 -15.73 18.32 5.44
CA ILE A 85 -16.75 17.85 4.52
C ILE A 85 -16.49 16.37 4.35
N THR A 86 -17.49 15.55 4.57
CA THR A 86 -17.40 14.11 4.39
C THR A 86 -18.36 13.66 3.32
N LEU A 87 -17.86 12.93 2.34
CA LEU A 87 -18.63 12.17 1.36
C LEU A 87 -18.62 10.70 1.78
N GLU A 88 -19.76 10.07 1.79
CA GLU A 88 -19.90 8.64 2.06
C GLU A 88 -20.60 7.96 0.89
N LEU A 89 -20.06 6.85 0.44
CA LEU A 89 -20.68 5.89 -0.45
C LEU A 89 -20.98 4.62 0.36
N ASP A 90 -22.23 4.29 0.52
CA ASP A 90 -22.74 3.02 1.06
C ASP A 90 -23.37 2.25 -0.10
N SER A 91 -22.82 1.12 -0.52
CA SER A 91 -23.28 0.41 -1.71
C SER A 91 -23.10 -1.10 -1.60
N GLU A 92 -24.16 -1.84 -1.91
CA GLU A 92 -24.09 -3.29 -2.06
C GLU A 92 -23.17 -3.74 -3.21
N GLN A 93 -22.94 -2.87 -4.21
CA GLN A 93 -22.14 -3.21 -5.39
C GLN A 93 -20.64 -3.36 -5.07
N ILE A 94 -20.18 -2.74 -3.99
CA ILE A 94 -18.77 -2.86 -3.56
C ILE A 94 -18.58 -3.90 -2.45
N LYS A 95 -19.67 -4.50 -1.97
CA LYS A 95 -19.61 -5.58 -0.99
C LYS A 95 -18.73 -6.72 -1.51
N ASP A 96 -17.95 -7.33 -0.63
CA ASP A 96 -17.02 -8.42 -0.91
C ASP A 96 -15.89 -8.12 -1.91
N SER A 97 -15.79 -6.86 -2.40
CA SER A 97 -14.69 -6.45 -3.29
C SER A 97 -13.39 -6.18 -2.55
N SER A 98 -13.47 -5.84 -1.26
CA SER A 98 -12.30 -5.56 -0.43
C SER A 98 -12.57 -5.77 1.06
N TYR A 99 -11.51 -6.05 1.80
CA TYR A 99 -11.56 -6.34 3.22
C TYR A 99 -10.49 -5.57 3.97
N THR A 100 -10.79 -5.21 5.22
CA THR A 100 -9.76 -4.77 6.15
C THR A 100 -9.05 -5.99 6.74
N LEU A 101 -7.79 -5.83 7.07
CA LEU A 101 -6.98 -6.89 7.67
C LEU A 101 -5.85 -6.32 8.52
N LEU A 102 -5.37 -7.12 9.45
CA LEU A 102 -4.17 -6.85 10.23
C LEU A 102 -3.00 -7.67 9.67
N ARG A 103 -1.97 -7.01 9.15
CA ARG A 103 -0.80 -7.65 8.53
C ARG A 103 -0.10 -8.63 9.48
N SER A 104 -0.04 -8.30 10.76
CA SER A 104 0.52 -9.17 11.79
C SER A 104 -0.21 -10.51 11.92
N LYS A 105 -1.52 -10.55 11.70
CA LYS A 105 -2.32 -11.79 11.68
C LYS A 105 -2.26 -12.47 10.30
N PHE A 106 -2.47 -11.68 9.24
CA PHE A 106 -2.58 -12.17 7.87
C PHE A 106 -1.26 -12.78 7.36
N ASP A 107 -0.13 -12.11 7.57
CA ASP A 107 1.17 -12.60 7.11
C ASP A 107 1.57 -13.89 7.85
N LYS A 108 1.30 -13.98 9.16
CA LYS A 108 1.51 -15.24 9.92
C LYS A 108 0.64 -16.39 9.43
N TRP A 109 -0.62 -16.10 9.11
CA TRP A 109 -1.53 -17.12 8.56
C TRP A 109 -1.02 -17.61 7.20
N LEU A 110 -0.63 -16.69 6.30
CA LEU A 110 -0.11 -17.06 4.98
C LEU A 110 1.21 -17.83 5.09
N ALA A 111 2.09 -17.48 6.04
CA ALA A 111 3.30 -18.25 6.31
C ALA A 111 3.00 -19.69 6.71
N LYS A 112 2.02 -19.92 7.59
CA LYS A 112 1.56 -21.29 7.93
C LYS A 112 1.03 -22.04 6.71
N LYS A 113 0.37 -21.36 5.77
CA LYS A 113 -0.07 -21.98 4.51
C LYS A 113 1.11 -22.39 3.63
N VAL A 114 2.20 -21.59 3.61
CA VAL A 114 3.46 -21.95 2.92
C VAL A 114 4.06 -23.21 3.55
N GLU A 115 4.21 -23.23 4.88
CA GLU A 115 4.77 -24.37 5.62
C GLU A 115 3.93 -25.63 5.45
N ALA A 116 2.59 -25.52 5.45
CA ALA A 116 1.68 -26.64 5.21
C ALA A 116 1.82 -27.27 3.80
N GLN A 117 2.34 -26.50 2.82
CA GLN A 117 2.68 -27.00 1.49
C GLN A 117 4.13 -27.52 1.39
N GLY A 118 4.91 -27.51 2.48
CA GLY A 118 6.29 -27.97 2.52
C GLY A 118 7.34 -26.90 2.23
N GLY A 119 6.97 -25.62 2.12
CA GLY A 119 7.93 -24.51 2.03
C GLY A 119 8.62 -24.26 3.38
N LEU A 120 9.91 -23.94 3.36
CA LEU A 120 10.68 -23.64 4.56
C LEU A 120 10.79 -22.12 4.76
N ILE A 121 10.47 -21.64 5.97
CA ILE A 121 10.61 -20.25 6.34
C ILE A 121 11.59 -20.12 7.50
N ILE A 122 12.65 -19.31 7.31
CA ILE A 122 13.64 -19.05 8.35
C ILE A 122 13.56 -17.58 8.75
N PRO A 123 12.97 -17.26 9.91
CA PRO A 123 12.96 -15.92 10.46
C PRO A 123 14.32 -15.54 11.07
N GLN A 124 14.51 -14.25 11.37
CA GLN A 124 15.72 -13.68 11.95
C GLN A 124 16.97 -13.94 11.09
N LYS A 125 16.79 -14.10 9.76
CA LYS A 125 17.87 -14.27 8.79
C LYS A 125 17.86 -13.13 7.79
N LYS A 126 18.82 -12.23 7.93
CA LYS A 126 19.01 -11.10 7.04
C LYS A 126 19.89 -11.50 5.86
N VAL A 127 19.38 -11.34 4.66
CA VAL A 127 20.20 -11.42 3.44
C VAL A 127 20.92 -10.09 3.26
N THR A 128 22.22 -10.15 3.10
CA THR A 128 23.13 -8.98 3.02
C THR A 128 23.70 -8.75 1.64
N GLY A 129 23.65 -9.75 0.74
CA GLY A 129 24.18 -9.67 -0.61
C GLY A 129 23.71 -10.81 -1.50
N LEU A 130 24.18 -10.80 -2.74
CA LEU A 130 23.89 -11.78 -3.77
C LEU A 130 25.16 -12.55 -4.16
N VAL A 131 25.04 -13.85 -4.31
CA VAL A 131 26.11 -14.68 -4.92
C VAL A 131 26.01 -14.53 -6.43
N LYS A 132 27.08 -14.02 -7.05
CA LYS A 132 27.12 -13.71 -8.49
C LYS A 132 28.19 -14.50 -9.21
N GLU A 133 27.84 -15.04 -10.37
CA GLU A 133 28.75 -15.61 -11.33
C GLU A 133 28.55 -14.90 -12.68
N LYS A 134 29.43 -13.95 -13.01
CA LYS A 134 29.28 -13.06 -14.17
C LYS A 134 27.96 -12.27 -14.10
N ASP A 135 27.04 -12.50 -15.03
CA ASP A 135 25.71 -11.89 -15.13
C ASP A 135 24.60 -12.75 -14.50
N TRP A 136 24.96 -13.85 -13.81
CA TRP A 136 24.03 -14.73 -13.12
C TRP A 136 23.98 -14.50 -11.62
N ILE A 137 22.78 -14.45 -11.06
CA ILE A 137 22.57 -14.60 -9.63
C ILE A 137 22.42 -16.11 -9.35
N LYS A 138 23.26 -16.63 -8.44
CA LYS A 138 23.40 -18.04 -8.10
C LYS A 138 23.00 -18.37 -6.67
N GLY A 139 22.57 -17.35 -5.93
CA GLY A 139 22.20 -17.50 -4.53
C GLY A 139 22.26 -16.18 -3.77
N VAL A 140 22.30 -16.28 -2.47
CA VAL A 140 22.30 -15.15 -1.54
C VAL A 140 23.41 -15.30 -0.51
N VAL A 141 23.89 -14.15 0.01
CA VAL A 141 24.76 -14.08 1.18
C VAL A 141 23.91 -13.72 2.38
N VAL A 142 23.92 -14.56 3.40
CA VAL A 142 23.21 -14.35 4.66
C VAL A 142 24.15 -13.68 5.67
N GLU A 143 23.60 -12.95 6.62
CA GLU A 143 24.37 -12.32 7.69
C GLU A 143 25.24 -13.35 8.42
N GLY A 144 26.56 -13.04 8.52
CA GLY A 144 27.57 -13.98 8.98
C GLY A 144 28.39 -14.60 7.84
N GLU A 145 28.22 -14.10 6.59
CA GLU A 145 28.97 -14.52 5.38
C GLU A 145 28.68 -15.95 4.91
N GLU A 146 27.54 -16.53 5.32
CA GLU A 146 27.09 -17.83 4.80
C GLU A 146 26.49 -17.66 3.40
N GLU A 147 27.02 -18.40 2.42
CA GLU A 147 26.48 -18.44 1.07
C GLU A 147 25.48 -19.59 0.89
N LEU A 148 24.29 -19.26 0.43
CA LEU A 148 23.25 -20.23 0.06
C LEU A 148 23.02 -20.21 -1.45
N GLY A 149 23.31 -21.33 -2.11
CA GLY A 149 23.14 -21.48 -3.55
C GLY A 149 21.69 -21.79 -3.92
N SER A 150 21.21 -21.21 -5.05
CA SER A 150 19.92 -21.55 -5.61
C SER A 150 19.89 -21.48 -7.13
N ASN A 151 18.86 -22.07 -7.74
CA ASN A 151 18.63 -21.93 -9.17
C ASN A 151 18.05 -20.57 -9.52
N VAL A 152 17.21 -20.00 -8.63
CA VAL A 152 16.62 -18.65 -8.77
C VAL A 152 16.44 -17.98 -7.42
N VAL A 153 16.62 -16.66 -7.37
CA VAL A 153 16.37 -15.80 -6.22
C VAL A 153 15.18 -14.88 -6.54
N LEU A 154 14.20 -14.86 -5.65
CA LEU A 154 13.03 -13.98 -5.73
C LEU A 154 13.21 -12.84 -4.71
N LEU A 155 13.46 -11.64 -5.20
CA LEU A 155 13.70 -10.45 -4.38
C LEU A 155 12.36 -9.80 -4.01
N ALA A 156 11.93 -10.00 -2.76
CA ALA A 156 10.76 -9.40 -2.13
C ALA A 156 11.16 -8.62 -0.87
N ASP A 157 12.32 -7.97 -0.92
CA ASP A 157 13.02 -7.30 0.18
C ASP A 157 12.47 -5.89 0.51
N GLY A 158 11.31 -5.55 -0.04
CA GLY A 158 10.54 -4.35 0.29
C GLY A 158 11.02 -3.09 -0.44
N VAL A 159 10.47 -1.94 -0.05
CA VAL A 159 10.59 -0.68 -0.79
C VAL A 159 12.02 -0.24 -1.08
N LEU A 160 12.94 -0.38 -0.12
CA LEU A 160 14.34 0.03 -0.28
C LEU A 160 15.10 -0.87 -1.24
N SER A 161 14.80 -2.15 -1.25
CA SER A 161 15.36 -3.18 -2.15
C SER A 161 16.85 -3.01 -2.45
N PRO A 162 17.74 -3.09 -1.45
CA PRO A 162 19.18 -2.98 -1.70
C PRO A 162 19.68 -4.09 -2.63
N LEU A 163 19.09 -5.28 -2.56
CA LEU A 163 19.43 -6.41 -3.41
C LEU A 163 18.96 -6.21 -4.85
N GLY A 164 17.82 -5.56 -5.07
CA GLY A 164 17.36 -5.18 -6.40
C GLY A 164 18.30 -4.20 -7.10
N ARG A 165 18.93 -3.29 -6.33
CA ARG A 165 20.01 -2.40 -6.82
C ARG A 165 21.28 -3.19 -7.12
N GLU A 166 21.67 -4.05 -6.20
CA GLU A 166 22.84 -4.91 -6.37
C GLU A 166 22.71 -5.80 -7.61
N ALA A 167 21.50 -6.29 -7.92
CA ALA A 167 21.21 -7.07 -9.13
C ALA A 167 21.10 -6.22 -10.42
N ASP A 168 21.27 -4.89 -10.34
CA ASP A 168 21.05 -3.92 -11.43
C ASP A 168 19.63 -3.99 -12.04
N LEU A 169 18.63 -4.33 -11.22
CA LEU A 169 17.22 -4.37 -11.61
C LEU A 169 16.48 -3.07 -11.26
N LYS A 170 17.04 -2.27 -10.34
CA LYS A 170 16.41 -1.06 -9.82
C LYS A 170 17.46 0.03 -9.57
N GLU A 171 17.02 1.28 -9.70
CA GLU A 171 17.82 2.45 -9.29
C GLU A 171 17.69 2.71 -7.79
N GLU A 172 18.54 3.58 -7.28
CA GLU A 172 18.46 4.01 -5.89
C GLU A 172 17.15 4.77 -5.63
N ILE A 173 16.54 4.48 -4.48
CA ILE A 173 15.28 5.13 -4.11
C ILE A 173 15.56 6.59 -3.70
N THR A 174 14.75 7.49 -4.22
CA THR A 174 14.84 8.93 -3.94
C THR A 174 13.67 9.38 -3.05
N PRO A 175 13.84 10.45 -2.23
CA PRO A 175 12.79 10.91 -1.30
C PRO A 175 11.45 11.23 -1.97
N ASN A 176 11.44 11.67 -3.22
CA ASN A 176 10.22 11.95 -3.99
C ASN A 176 9.50 10.69 -4.51
N ARG A 177 10.05 9.50 -4.26
CA ARG A 177 9.48 8.21 -4.68
C ARG A 177 9.06 7.34 -3.50
N VAL A 178 9.00 7.94 -2.30
CA VAL A 178 8.54 7.27 -1.08
C VAL A 178 7.73 8.22 -0.21
N ALA A 179 6.84 7.63 0.56
CA ALA A 179 6.13 8.26 1.65
C ALA A 179 6.43 7.54 2.97
N VAL A 180 6.26 8.24 4.07
CA VAL A 180 6.29 7.65 5.41
C VAL A 180 4.86 7.47 5.87
N GLY A 181 4.48 6.23 6.17
CA GLY A 181 3.23 5.90 6.85
C GLY A 181 3.49 5.69 8.33
N VAL A 182 2.71 6.37 9.18
CA VAL A 182 2.68 6.15 10.63
C VAL A 182 1.27 5.80 11.02
N LYS A 183 1.13 4.75 11.84
CA LYS A 183 -0.17 4.19 12.16
C LYS A 183 -0.23 3.64 13.56
N GLU A 184 -1.42 3.73 14.13
CA GLU A 184 -1.84 3.09 15.36
C GLU A 184 -2.95 2.07 15.10
N VAL A 185 -2.93 1.00 15.86
CA VAL A 185 -4.07 0.08 16.02
C VAL A 185 -4.61 0.31 17.43
N ILE A 186 -5.87 0.71 17.50
CA ILE A 186 -6.56 1.11 18.71
C ILE A 186 -7.64 0.08 18.99
N GLN A 187 -7.57 -0.58 20.15
CA GLN A 187 -8.55 -1.58 20.58
C GLN A 187 -9.82 -0.90 21.08
N ILE A 188 -10.95 -1.31 20.52
CA ILE A 188 -12.29 -0.84 20.88
C ILE A 188 -13.23 -2.03 20.64
N SER A 189 -14.20 -2.26 21.53
CA SER A 189 -15.12 -3.38 21.35
C SER A 189 -15.87 -3.33 20.02
N GLU A 190 -16.18 -4.50 19.48
CA GLU A 190 -16.94 -4.64 18.23
C GLU A 190 -18.25 -3.86 18.27
N GLU A 191 -18.99 -3.95 19.38
CA GLU A 191 -20.25 -3.24 19.60
C GLU A 191 -20.08 -1.71 19.48
N GLU A 192 -19.03 -1.16 20.11
CA GLU A 192 -18.75 0.28 20.03
C GLU A 192 -18.34 0.71 18.61
N ILE A 193 -17.57 -0.12 17.88
CA ILE A 193 -17.24 0.14 16.48
C ILE A 193 -18.51 0.16 15.64
N ASP A 194 -19.37 -0.84 15.78
CA ASP A 194 -20.64 -0.91 15.02
C ASP A 194 -21.53 0.29 15.28
N LYS A 195 -21.62 0.71 16.54
CA LYS A 195 -22.39 1.88 16.95
C LYS A 195 -21.81 3.20 16.40
N ARG A 196 -20.49 3.43 16.56
CA ARG A 196 -19.82 4.67 16.14
C ARG A 196 -19.83 4.87 14.63
N PHE A 197 -19.78 3.78 13.87
CA PHE A 197 -19.70 3.81 12.42
C PHE A 197 -21.01 3.41 11.72
N ASN A 198 -22.06 3.07 12.51
CA ASN A 198 -23.34 2.58 12.01
C ASN A 198 -23.14 1.39 11.04
N LEU A 199 -22.48 0.35 11.54
CA LEU A 199 -22.17 -0.89 10.82
C LEU A 199 -23.04 -2.04 11.33
N LYS A 200 -23.18 -3.08 10.50
CA LYS A 200 -23.90 -4.32 10.79
C LYS A 200 -23.13 -5.51 10.22
N ASP A 201 -23.37 -6.68 10.80
CA ASP A 201 -23.00 -7.98 10.21
C ASP A 201 -21.58 -8.07 9.64
N ASN A 202 -20.57 -7.66 10.39
CA ASN A 202 -19.17 -7.67 9.94
C ASN A 202 -18.84 -6.70 8.78
N GLU A 203 -19.72 -5.71 8.55
CA GLU A 203 -19.43 -4.61 7.62
C GLU A 203 -18.28 -3.75 8.15
N GLY A 204 -17.52 -3.19 7.22
CA GLY A 204 -16.39 -2.30 7.51
C GLY A 204 -16.49 -0.98 6.76
N ILE A 205 -15.69 -0.04 7.23
CA ILE A 205 -15.53 1.26 6.59
C ILE A 205 -14.06 1.49 6.25
N ALA A 206 -13.83 2.05 5.06
CA ALA A 206 -12.58 2.66 4.67
C ALA A 206 -12.77 4.17 4.59
N HIS A 207 -12.05 4.93 5.40
CA HIS A 207 -12.19 6.37 5.49
C HIS A 207 -10.84 7.04 5.20
N LEU A 208 -10.79 7.84 4.16
CA LEU A 208 -9.62 8.64 3.77
C LEU A 208 -9.84 10.10 4.13
N PHE A 209 -8.75 10.79 4.47
CA PHE A 209 -8.74 12.18 4.88
C PHE A 209 -7.69 12.95 4.11
N VAL A 210 -8.07 14.08 3.54
CA VAL A 210 -7.20 14.98 2.78
C VAL A 210 -7.35 16.40 3.32
N GLY A 211 -6.31 17.20 3.26
CA GLY A 211 -6.31 18.60 3.73
C GLY A 211 -5.38 18.81 4.90
N GLU A 212 -5.86 19.51 5.93
CA GLU A 212 -5.08 19.93 7.12
C GLU A 212 -4.48 18.77 7.94
N VAL A 213 -4.78 17.52 7.60
CA VAL A 213 -4.21 16.34 8.27
C VAL A 213 -2.69 16.24 8.12
N THR A 214 -2.15 16.77 7.03
CA THR A 214 -0.70 16.78 6.72
C THR A 214 -0.10 18.19 6.71
N GLU A 215 -0.83 19.18 7.27
CA GLU A 215 -0.41 20.60 7.29
C GLU A 215 -0.05 21.14 5.89
N GLY A 216 -0.76 20.67 4.86
CA GLY A 216 -0.57 21.10 3.47
C GLY A 216 0.49 20.33 2.68
N ALA A 217 1.18 19.36 3.28
CA ALA A 217 2.08 18.47 2.56
C ALA A 217 1.32 17.43 1.74
N PHE A 218 1.96 16.89 0.69
CA PHE A 218 1.45 15.73 -0.04
C PHE A 218 1.26 14.54 0.89
N GLY A 219 0.04 14.02 0.96
CA GLY A 219 -0.30 12.92 1.84
C GLY A 219 -1.76 12.96 2.28
N GLY A 220 -2.06 12.24 3.35
CA GLY A 220 -3.40 12.18 3.91
C GLY A 220 -3.49 11.32 5.15
N GLY A 221 -4.68 11.23 5.71
CA GLY A 221 -5.01 10.33 6.82
C GLY A 221 -5.87 9.17 6.34
N PHE A 222 -5.91 8.12 7.12
CA PHE A 222 -6.81 7.00 6.90
C PHE A 222 -7.31 6.42 8.23
N LEU A 223 -8.50 5.83 8.16
CA LEU A 223 -9.10 5.05 9.24
C LEU A 223 -9.79 3.83 8.64
N TYR A 224 -9.47 2.65 9.16
CA TYR A 224 -10.14 1.40 8.80
C TYR A 224 -10.68 0.73 10.06
N THR A 225 -11.93 0.27 10.00
CA THR A 225 -12.49 -0.54 11.08
C THR A 225 -12.10 -2.01 10.91
N ASN A 226 -11.62 -2.61 11.98
CA ASN A 226 -11.39 -4.05 12.10
C ASN A 226 -12.47 -4.64 13.01
N ARG A 227 -12.42 -5.91 13.38
CA ARG A 227 -13.44 -6.54 14.25
C ARG A 227 -13.54 -5.83 15.57
N ASP A 228 -12.43 -5.76 16.30
CA ASP A 228 -12.31 -5.22 17.65
C ASP A 228 -11.23 -4.14 17.77
N THR A 229 -10.79 -3.58 16.66
CA THR A 229 -9.80 -2.52 16.60
C THR A 229 -10.10 -1.51 15.50
N ILE A 230 -9.50 -0.33 15.61
CA ILE A 230 -9.46 0.69 14.56
C ILE A 230 -8.00 0.88 14.15
N SER A 231 -7.73 0.78 12.86
CA SER A 231 -6.45 1.19 12.28
C SER A 231 -6.53 2.64 11.86
N LEU A 232 -5.78 3.52 12.53
CA LEU A 232 -5.74 4.96 12.25
C LEU A 232 -4.33 5.38 11.92
N GLY A 233 -4.14 6.19 10.88
CA GLY A 233 -2.79 6.64 10.53
C GLY A 233 -2.76 7.80 9.56
N ILE A 234 -1.55 8.24 9.30
CA ILE A 234 -1.22 9.26 8.30
C ILE A 234 -0.13 8.76 7.37
N VAL A 235 -0.16 9.26 6.16
CA VAL A 235 0.89 9.04 5.14
C VAL A 235 1.35 10.40 4.65
N VAL A 236 2.67 10.64 4.62
CA VAL A 236 3.26 11.90 4.17
C VAL A 236 4.40 11.62 3.20
N GLY A 237 4.40 12.28 2.05
CA GLY A 237 5.49 12.20 1.08
C GLY A 237 6.80 12.67 1.71
N LEU A 238 7.87 11.87 1.62
CA LEU A 238 9.12 12.14 2.33
C LEU A 238 9.79 13.44 1.85
N GLU A 239 9.78 13.71 0.55
CA GLU A 239 10.33 14.96 0.01
C GLU A 239 9.51 16.19 0.47
N ALA A 240 8.18 16.09 0.44
CA ALA A 240 7.31 17.16 0.90
C ALA A 240 7.52 17.45 2.37
N PHE A 241 7.70 16.42 3.19
CA PHE A 241 8.02 16.54 4.60
C PHE A 241 9.39 17.21 4.83
N ALA A 242 10.43 16.77 4.13
CA ALA A 242 11.78 17.32 4.26
C ALA A 242 11.89 18.79 3.83
N ASN A 243 11.09 19.22 2.84
CA ASN A 243 11.11 20.57 2.30
C ASN A 243 10.19 21.55 3.07
N SER A 244 9.31 21.06 3.91
CA SER A 244 8.35 21.89 4.64
C SER A 244 8.99 22.48 5.89
N LYS A 245 9.24 23.81 5.85
CA LYS A 245 9.67 24.56 7.02
C LYS A 245 8.52 24.66 8.01
N GLY A 246 8.63 23.94 9.13
CA GLY A 246 7.70 24.06 10.26
C GLY A 246 6.63 22.95 10.33
N ILE A 247 6.65 21.93 9.49
CA ILE A 247 5.84 20.74 9.77
C ILE A 247 6.39 20.07 11.03
N ALA A 248 5.48 19.81 11.96
CA ALA A 248 5.79 19.05 13.17
C ALA A 248 6.35 17.66 12.83
N GLU A 249 7.04 17.04 13.75
CA GLU A 249 7.41 15.63 13.64
C GLU A 249 6.20 14.79 13.23
N ILE A 250 6.41 13.75 12.42
CA ILE A 250 5.30 12.92 11.88
C ILE A 250 4.44 12.33 13.01
N SER A 251 5.04 11.97 14.14
CA SER A 251 4.33 11.54 15.34
C SER A 251 3.36 12.62 15.85
N LYS A 252 3.79 13.88 15.84
CA LYS A 252 2.94 15.01 16.27
C LYS A 252 1.80 15.28 15.28
N LEU A 253 2.02 15.09 13.98
CA LEU A 253 0.93 15.15 12.99
C LEU A 253 -0.15 14.10 13.28
N LEU A 254 0.26 12.87 13.67
CA LEU A 254 -0.69 11.83 14.06
C LEU A 254 -1.46 12.21 15.33
N GLU A 255 -0.80 12.75 16.34
CA GLU A 255 -1.47 13.23 17.56
C GLU A 255 -2.42 14.40 17.28
N ASN A 256 -2.03 15.35 16.43
CA ASN A 256 -2.90 16.41 15.97
C ASN A 256 -4.12 15.87 15.24
N PHE A 257 -3.93 14.84 14.39
CA PHE A 257 -5.02 14.19 13.68
C PHE A 257 -5.98 13.47 14.64
N LYS A 258 -5.48 12.72 15.61
CA LYS A 258 -6.27 12.03 16.65
C LYS A 258 -7.11 13.00 17.48
N SER A 259 -6.57 14.17 17.81
CA SER A 259 -7.25 15.18 18.64
C SER A 259 -8.33 16.00 17.90
N ARG A 260 -8.46 15.83 16.59
CA ARG A 260 -9.53 16.53 15.83
C ARG A 260 -10.91 16.05 16.26
N LYS A 261 -11.85 16.98 16.29
CA LYS A 261 -13.26 16.72 16.67
C LYS A 261 -13.96 15.69 15.76
N GLU A 262 -13.46 15.50 14.53
CA GLU A 262 -13.96 14.50 13.57
C GLU A 262 -13.42 13.10 13.87
N ILE A 263 -12.31 12.99 14.60
CA ILE A 263 -11.60 11.72 14.85
C ILE A 263 -11.74 11.28 16.29
N TYR A 264 -11.48 12.19 17.24
CA TYR A 264 -11.45 11.86 18.67
C TYR A 264 -12.66 11.03 19.14
N PRO A 265 -13.92 11.38 18.81
CA PRO A 265 -15.09 10.59 19.24
C PRO A 265 -15.13 9.16 18.65
N LEU A 266 -14.43 8.94 17.53
CA LEU A 266 -14.39 7.61 16.90
C LEU A 266 -13.42 6.66 17.61
N ILE A 267 -12.44 7.19 18.34
CA ILE A 267 -11.38 6.43 19.02
C ILE A 267 -11.38 6.61 20.55
N GLU A 268 -12.24 7.47 21.10
CA GLU A 268 -12.30 7.76 22.53
C GLU A 268 -12.51 6.51 23.36
N GLY A 269 -11.75 6.37 24.45
CA GLY A 269 -11.79 5.22 25.34
C GLY A 269 -11.12 3.95 24.77
N GLY A 270 -10.53 4.03 23.59
CA GLY A 270 -9.75 2.91 23.03
C GLY A 270 -8.34 2.82 23.60
N GLU A 271 -7.78 1.63 23.60
CA GLU A 271 -6.42 1.32 24.06
C GLU A 271 -5.48 1.17 22.85
N LEU A 272 -4.31 1.82 22.88
CA LEU A 272 -3.28 1.64 21.88
C LEU A 272 -2.62 0.27 22.02
N VAL A 273 -2.80 -0.61 21.05
CA VAL A 273 -2.23 -1.98 21.05
C VAL A 273 -1.07 -2.16 20.06
N GLU A 274 -0.95 -1.30 19.05
CA GLU A 274 0.17 -1.34 18.12
C GLU A 274 0.46 0.07 17.57
N TYR A 275 1.74 0.42 17.51
CA TYR A 275 2.27 1.59 16.82
C TYR A 275 3.31 1.14 15.80
N SER A 276 3.20 1.60 14.57
CA SER A 276 4.13 1.23 13.50
C SER A 276 4.39 2.39 12.54
N ALA A 277 5.62 2.44 12.02
CA ALA A 277 6.04 3.36 10.98
C ALA A 277 6.78 2.62 9.87
N HIS A 278 6.49 2.95 8.62
CA HIS A 278 7.09 2.27 7.48
C HIS A 278 7.22 3.21 6.27
N LEU A 279 8.23 2.94 5.44
CA LEU A 279 8.34 3.56 4.12
C LEU A 279 7.41 2.85 3.14
N ILE A 280 6.70 3.63 2.34
CA ILE A 280 5.73 3.16 1.34
C ILE A 280 6.22 3.61 -0.04
N PRO A 281 6.22 2.73 -1.06
CA PRO A 281 6.53 3.15 -2.42
C PRO A 281 5.50 4.19 -2.91
N GLU A 282 5.97 5.30 -3.43
CA GLU A 282 5.11 6.36 -3.99
C GLU A 282 5.62 6.74 -5.38
N GLY A 283 5.09 6.04 -6.41
CA GLY A 283 5.60 6.13 -7.78
C GLY A 283 6.98 5.50 -7.97
N ALA A 284 7.41 4.63 -7.08
CA ALA A 284 8.73 3.98 -7.11
C ALA A 284 8.90 2.97 -8.25
N PHE A 285 7.82 2.56 -8.94
CA PHE A 285 7.91 1.74 -10.14
C PHE A 285 8.73 2.40 -11.25
N ALA A 286 8.74 3.74 -11.32
CA ALA A 286 9.58 4.49 -12.25
C ALA A 286 11.10 4.25 -12.09
N LEU A 287 11.53 3.76 -10.94
CA LEU A 287 12.95 3.43 -10.65
C LEU A 287 13.31 1.99 -11.04
N THR A 288 12.35 1.18 -11.46
CA THR A 288 12.57 -0.22 -11.84
C THR A 288 13.02 -0.29 -13.29
N LYS A 289 14.25 -0.76 -13.49
CA LYS A 289 14.86 -0.93 -14.82
C LYS A 289 14.36 -2.19 -15.50
N LYS A 290 14.34 -3.30 -14.73
CA LYS A 290 13.92 -4.64 -15.16
C LYS A 290 13.28 -5.37 -14.00
N LEU A 291 12.35 -6.26 -14.31
CA LEU A 291 11.68 -7.11 -13.32
C LEU A 291 12.34 -8.48 -13.15
N TYR A 292 13.31 -8.79 -13.99
CA TYR A 292 13.98 -10.10 -14.05
C TYR A 292 15.41 -9.98 -14.59
N GLY A 293 16.22 -10.98 -14.27
CA GLY A 293 17.58 -11.19 -14.78
C GLY A 293 17.89 -12.68 -14.81
N ASN A 294 19.14 -13.06 -15.14
CA ASN A 294 19.56 -14.44 -15.06
C ASN A 294 19.57 -14.93 -13.60
N GLY A 295 18.69 -15.87 -13.28
CA GLY A 295 18.55 -16.43 -11.94
C GLY A 295 17.90 -15.49 -10.92
N VAL A 296 17.17 -14.46 -11.33
CA VAL A 296 16.56 -13.50 -10.39
C VAL A 296 15.26 -12.89 -10.90
N LEU A 297 14.31 -12.68 -9.97
CA LEU A 297 13.06 -11.94 -10.16
C LEU A 297 12.87 -10.88 -9.07
N LEU A 298 12.22 -9.74 -9.41
CA LEU A 298 11.93 -8.62 -8.50
C LEU A 298 10.41 -8.49 -8.29
N LEU A 299 9.94 -8.51 -7.02
CA LEU A 299 8.54 -8.65 -6.66
C LEU A 299 8.04 -7.57 -5.71
N GLY A 300 6.72 -7.29 -5.75
CA GLY A 300 6.04 -6.44 -4.77
C GLY A 300 6.62 -5.04 -4.66
N ASP A 301 6.76 -4.55 -3.44
CA ASP A 301 7.31 -3.22 -3.15
C ASP A 301 8.75 -3.05 -3.61
N ALA A 302 9.53 -4.14 -3.70
CA ALA A 302 10.87 -4.13 -4.25
C ALA A 302 10.86 -3.70 -5.72
N ALA A 303 9.84 -4.13 -6.49
CA ALA A 303 9.58 -3.68 -7.85
C ALA A 303 8.82 -2.33 -7.91
N GLY A 304 8.49 -1.74 -6.76
CA GLY A 304 7.72 -0.50 -6.69
C GLY A 304 6.23 -0.67 -7.02
N PHE A 305 5.67 -1.86 -6.87
CA PHE A 305 4.26 -2.14 -7.16
C PHE A 305 3.35 -1.62 -6.04
N ALA A 306 3.19 -0.32 -6.00
CA ALA A 306 2.20 0.38 -5.20
C ALA A 306 1.62 1.54 -6.00
N LEU A 307 0.36 1.84 -5.79
CA LEU A 307 -0.39 2.82 -6.54
C LEU A 307 -1.24 3.68 -5.60
N ASN A 308 -1.09 4.99 -5.75
CA ASN A 308 -1.93 6.00 -5.13
C ASN A 308 -2.45 6.94 -6.23
N HIS A 309 -3.77 6.97 -6.44
CA HIS A 309 -4.40 7.94 -7.33
C HIS A 309 -5.43 8.83 -6.60
N GLY A 310 -5.20 9.06 -5.31
CA GLY A 310 -5.94 10.00 -4.46
C GLY A 310 -7.05 9.34 -3.66
N ILE A 311 -8.00 8.67 -4.30
CA ILE A 311 -9.15 8.02 -3.63
C ILE A 311 -8.97 6.51 -3.45
N THR A 312 -7.97 5.93 -4.07
CA THR A 312 -7.64 4.51 -3.95
C THR A 312 -6.14 4.37 -3.76
N VAL A 313 -5.74 3.67 -2.71
CA VAL A 313 -4.35 3.35 -2.39
C VAL A 313 -4.21 1.83 -2.36
N ARG A 314 -3.35 1.29 -3.21
CA ARG A 314 -3.19 -0.15 -3.45
C ARG A 314 -1.73 -0.55 -3.39
N GLY A 315 -1.45 -1.75 -2.89
CA GLY A 315 -0.11 -2.33 -2.82
C GLY A 315 -0.18 -3.82 -2.53
N MET A 316 -1.05 -4.25 -1.62
CA MET A 316 -1.14 -5.65 -1.18
C MET A 316 -1.60 -6.58 -2.30
N ASP A 317 -2.58 -6.20 -3.08
CA ASP A 317 -3.07 -6.95 -4.24
C ASP A 317 -2.03 -7.07 -5.35
N PHE A 318 -1.26 -6.01 -5.61
CA PHE A 318 -0.11 -6.05 -6.52
C PHE A 318 1.00 -6.98 -5.99
N ALA A 319 1.29 -6.92 -4.69
CA ALA A 319 2.29 -7.78 -4.07
C ALA A 319 1.91 -9.27 -4.21
N ILE A 320 0.66 -9.61 -3.88
CA ILE A 320 0.12 -10.97 -4.01
C ILE A 320 0.18 -11.45 -5.46
N ALA A 321 -0.31 -10.65 -6.40
CA ALA A 321 -0.32 -11.01 -7.81
C ALA A 321 1.10 -11.18 -8.37
N SER A 322 2.03 -10.29 -7.99
CA SER A 322 3.43 -10.40 -8.43
C SER A 322 4.09 -11.69 -7.93
N GLY A 323 3.83 -12.07 -6.67
CA GLY A 323 4.30 -13.33 -6.10
C GLY A 323 3.73 -14.54 -6.84
N PHE A 324 2.42 -14.53 -7.13
CA PHE A 324 1.78 -15.58 -7.91
C PHE A 324 2.41 -15.72 -9.28
N PHE A 325 2.51 -14.66 -10.07
CA PHE A 325 3.09 -14.73 -11.41
C PHE A 325 4.57 -15.14 -11.40
N ALA A 326 5.33 -14.72 -10.38
CA ALA A 326 6.70 -15.19 -10.20
C ALA A 326 6.74 -16.71 -9.97
N SER A 327 5.85 -17.28 -9.15
CA SER A 327 5.77 -18.71 -8.94
C SER A 327 5.45 -19.46 -10.23
N GLU A 328 4.51 -18.97 -11.06
CA GLU A 328 4.17 -19.57 -12.35
C GLU A 328 5.38 -19.62 -13.31
N VAL A 329 6.16 -18.53 -13.34
CA VAL A 329 7.36 -18.46 -14.18
C VAL A 329 8.46 -19.40 -13.69
N VAL A 330 8.67 -19.51 -12.37
CA VAL A 330 9.68 -20.43 -11.81
C VAL A 330 9.27 -21.88 -12.04
N LYS A 331 7.99 -22.22 -11.99
CA LYS A 331 7.48 -23.55 -12.38
C LYS A 331 7.84 -23.88 -13.83
N GLU A 332 7.64 -22.94 -14.75
CA GLU A 332 7.98 -23.12 -16.15
C GLU A 332 9.52 -23.19 -16.35
N ALA A 333 10.29 -22.38 -15.63
CA ALA A 333 11.75 -22.39 -15.66
C ALA A 333 12.31 -23.74 -15.17
N LYS A 334 11.76 -24.31 -14.09
CA LYS A 334 12.14 -25.62 -13.58
C LYS A 334 11.81 -26.74 -14.59
N LYS A 335 10.62 -26.68 -15.21
CA LYS A 335 10.21 -27.62 -16.23
C LYS A 335 11.15 -27.64 -17.45
N ARG A 336 11.62 -26.47 -17.88
CA ARG A 336 12.58 -26.29 -18.98
C ARG A 336 14.03 -26.51 -18.55
N ASN A 337 14.29 -26.60 -17.26
CA ASN A 337 15.64 -26.51 -16.67
C ASN A 337 16.43 -25.27 -17.16
N ASP A 338 15.73 -24.14 -17.32
CA ASP A 338 16.27 -22.88 -17.82
C ASP A 338 15.83 -21.71 -16.95
N PHE A 339 16.73 -21.19 -16.12
CA PHE A 339 16.55 -20.02 -15.28
C PHE A 339 17.24 -18.79 -15.86
N SER A 340 17.51 -18.78 -17.15
CA SER A 340 18.06 -17.63 -17.86
C SER A 340 17.03 -16.52 -18.03
N ILE A 341 17.53 -15.36 -18.39
CA ILE A 341 16.72 -14.19 -18.75
C ILE A 341 15.67 -14.52 -19.84
N ASN A 342 15.95 -15.50 -20.74
CA ASN A 342 15.03 -15.90 -21.80
C ASN A 342 13.73 -16.48 -21.25
N THR A 343 13.81 -17.41 -20.29
CA THR A 343 12.64 -18.00 -19.66
C THR A 343 12.05 -17.07 -18.60
N LEU A 344 12.88 -16.41 -17.77
CA LEU A 344 12.40 -15.53 -16.71
C LEU A 344 11.72 -14.25 -17.24
N SER A 345 11.93 -13.89 -18.50
CA SER A 345 11.20 -12.80 -19.19
C SER A 345 9.68 -13.01 -19.27
N LEU A 346 9.23 -14.27 -19.17
CA LEU A 346 7.80 -14.60 -19.09
C LEU A 346 7.10 -13.88 -17.91
N TYR A 347 7.84 -13.56 -16.85
CA TYR A 347 7.31 -12.83 -15.69
C TYR A 347 6.74 -11.45 -16.10
N GLU A 348 7.49 -10.69 -16.85
CA GLU A 348 7.00 -9.40 -17.35
C GLU A 348 5.83 -9.57 -18.30
N SER A 349 5.83 -10.63 -19.13
CA SER A 349 4.72 -10.94 -20.03
C SER A 349 3.44 -11.25 -19.28
N PHE A 350 3.50 -12.05 -18.20
CA PHE A 350 2.34 -12.35 -17.35
C PHE A 350 1.82 -11.08 -16.64
N LEU A 351 2.72 -10.26 -16.11
CA LEU A 351 2.36 -9.00 -15.48
C LEU A 351 1.72 -8.01 -16.47
N LYS A 352 2.20 -7.91 -17.71
CA LYS A 352 1.62 -7.08 -18.78
C LYS A 352 0.20 -7.51 -19.16
N ASN A 353 -0.06 -8.79 -19.13
CA ASN A 353 -1.39 -9.36 -19.44
C ASN A 353 -2.35 -9.31 -18.24
N SER A 354 -1.86 -8.97 -17.05
CA SER A 354 -2.64 -8.83 -15.82
C SER A 354 -2.97 -7.34 -15.53
N PHE A 355 -3.72 -7.12 -14.46
CA PHE A 355 -3.99 -5.77 -13.96
C PHE A 355 -2.72 -5.06 -13.43
N VAL A 356 -1.68 -5.81 -13.02
CA VAL A 356 -0.49 -5.23 -12.35
C VAL A 356 0.18 -4.19 -13.21
N LEU A 357 0.73 -4.56 -14.36
CA LEU A 357 1.41 -3.58 -15.23
C LEU A 357 0.43 -2.69 -16.00
N LYS A 358 -0.80 -3.13 -16.25
CA LYS A 358 -1.82 -2.24 -16.84
C LYS A 358 -2.06 -1.03 -15.95
N ASP A 359 -2.30 -1.24 -14.66
CA ASP A 359 -2.54 -0.17 -13.70
C ASP A 359 -1.27 0.66 -13.46
N MET A 360 -0.10 0.02 -13.31
CA MET A 360 1.17 0.73 -13.18
C MET A 360 1.45 1.69 -14.35
N TYR A 361 1.15 1.30 -15.57
CA TYR A 361 1.33 2.17 -16.74
C TYR A 361 0.23 3.22 -16.90
N ASN A 362 -1.02 2.87 -16.62
CA ASN A 362 -2.14 3.81 -16.70
C ASN A 362 -1.96 4.98 -15.72
N PHE A 363 -1.47 4.69 -14.51
CA PHE A 363 -1.34 5.67 -13.43
C PHE A 363 0.12 6.02 -13.09
N LYS A 364 1.06 5.80 -14.01
CA LYS A 364 2.51 5.98 -13.78
C LYS A 364 2.90 7.36 -13.25
N ASN A 365 2.11 8.39 -13.56
CA ASN A 365 2.37 9.78 -13.17
C ASN A 365 1.52 10.23 -11.98
N SER A 366 0.65 9.39 -11.42
CA SER A 366 -0.34 9.81 -10.41
C SER A 366 0.32 10.46 -9.19
N SER A 367 1.35 9.85 -8.66
CA SER A 367 2.11 10.35 -7.51
C SER A 367 2.72 11.73 -7.75
N GLU A 368 3.33 11.93 -8.94
CA GLU A 368 3.93 13.19 -9.34
C GLU A 368 2.86 14.27 -9.55
N ILE A 369 1.73 13.91 -10.16
CA ILE A 369 0.59 14.81 -10.33
C ILE A 369 0.06 15.24 -8.97
N LEU A 370 -0.26 14.30 -8.08
CA LEU A 370 -0.80 14.57 -6.75
C LEU A 370 0.14 15.43 -5.90
N SER A 371 1.43 15.12 -5.89
CA SER A 371 2.44 15.88 -5.13
C SER A 371 2.65 17.29 -5.68
N SER A 372 2.49 17.49 -7.00
CA SER A 372 2.68 18.79 -7.66
C SER A 372 1.51 19.77 -7.47
N ILE A 373 0.35 19.30 -6.99
CA ILE A 373 -0.85 20.13 -6.78
C ILE A 373 -1.05 20.35 -5.28
N THR A 374 -0.21 21.15 -4.66
CA THR A 374 -0.27 21.43 -3.20
C THR A 374 -1.62 21.98 -2.75
N ARG A 375 -2.36 22.65 -3.65
CA ARG A 375 -3.69 23.19 -3.38
C ARG A 375 -4.75 22.12 -3.07
N LEU A 376 -4.52 20.84 -3.39
CA LEU A 376 -5.37 19.73 -2.98
C LEU A 376 -5.37 19.53 -1.45
N TYR A 377 -4.29 19.93 -0.78
CA TYR A 377 -4.09 19.69 0.64
C TYR A 377 -4.39 20.92 1.53
N ASN A 378 -4.74 22.06 0.92
CA ASN A 378 -5.05 23.28 1.66
C ASN A 378 -6.18 24.11 1.02
N TYR A 379 -5.99 24.62 -0.17
CA TYR A 379 -6.88 25.62 -0.77
C TYR A 379 -8.25 25.05 -1.17
N TYR A 380 -8.30 23.93 -1.91
CA TYR A 380 -9.57 23.39 -2.39
C TYR A 380 -10.48 22.85 -1.27
N PRO A 381 -9.97 22.12 -0.25
CA PRO A 381 -10.77 21.75 0.92
C PRO A 381 -11.38 22.96 1.62
N GLN A 382 -10.60 24.02 1.82
CA GLN A 382 -11.09 25.24 2.47
C GLN A 382 -12.11 25.97 1.60
N LEU A 383 -11.84 26.16 0.30
CA LEU A 383 -12.76 26.85 -0.60
C LEU A 383 -14.13 26.17 -0.68
N LEU A 384 -14.13 24.83 -0.78
CA LEU A 384 -15.38 24.05 -0.80
C LEU A 384 -16.11 24.16 0.53
N SER A 385 -15.38 24.17 1.64
CA SER A 385 -15.94 24.34 2.97
C SER A 385 -16.59 25.72 3.17
N GLU A 386 -15.97 26.78 2.66
CA GLU A 386 -16.52 28.13 2.67
C GLU A 386 -17.79 28.23 1.80
N LEU A 387 -17.76 27.63 0.61
CA LEU A 387 -18.93 27.56 -0.27
C LEU A 387 -20.12 26.91 0.45
N LEU A 388 -19.91 25.71 1.01
CA LEU A 388 -20.99 24.98 1.70
C LEU A 388 -21.46 25.73 2.95
N LYS A 389 -20.55 26.31 3.73
CA LYS A 389 -20.90 27.17 4.87
C LYS A 389 -21.84 28.29 4.44
N ASP A 390 -21.51 29.03 3.37
CA ASP A 390 -22.33 30.12 2.88
C ASP A 390 -23.67 29.64 2.29
N MET A 391 -23.68 28.39 1.77
CA MET A 391 -24.93 27.76 1.29
C MET A 391 -25.85 27.32 2.44
N PHE A 392 -25.30 26.88 3.57
CA PHE A 392 -26.11 26.40 4.71
C PHE A 392 -26.46 27.54 5.71
N PHE A 393 -25.59 28.53 5.86
CA PHE A 393 -25.80 29.61 6.82
C PHE A 393 -26.96 30.52 6.39
N VAL A 394 -27.83 30.85 7.36
CA VAL A 394 -28.94 31.78 7.18
C VAL A 394 -28.67 33.03 8.03
N PRO A 395 -28.26 34.16 7.42
CA PRO A 395 -27.97 35.40 8.14
C PRO A 395 -29.26 36.12 8.55
N ALA A 396 -29.19 36.96 9.60
CA ALA A 396 -30.34 37.75 10.10
C ALA A 396 -30.93 38.70 9.04
N GLY A 397 -30.12 39.22 8.10
CA GLY A 397 -30.56 40.11 7.02
C GLY A 397 -31.18 39.40 5.78
N GLY A 398 -31.44 38.12 5.88
CA GLY A 398 -31.97 37.34 4.78
C GLY A 398 -30.87 36.62 3.98
N LYS A 399 -31.28 35.56 3.25
CA LYS A 399 -30.36 34.70 2.53
C LYS A 399 -30.26 35.04 1.05
N GLU A 400 -29.05 35.08 0.53
CA GLU A 400 -28.80 35.19 -0.90
C GLU A 400 -29.29 33.93 -1.64
N LYS A 401 -29.69 34.09 -2.91
CA LYS A 401 -30.05 32.95 -3.77
C LYS A 401 -28.85 31.99 -3.88
N LEU A 402 -29.06 30.69 -3.68
CA LEU A 402 -28.01 29.67 -3.72
C LEU A 402 -27.18 29.74 -5.01
N TRP A 403 -27.87 29.98 -6.16
CA TRP A 403 -27.20 30.16 -7.44
C TRP A 403 -26.20 31.33 -7.44
N LYS A 404 -26.53 32.45 -6.80
CA LYS A 404 -25.65 33.60 -6.71
C LYS A 404 -24.42 33.30 -5.83
N THR A 405 -24.61 32.60 -4.73
CA THR A 405 -23.52 32.08 -3.89
C THR A 405 -22.63 31.15 -4.71
N PHE A 406 -23.20 30.18 -5.40
CA PHE A 406 -22.45 29.25 -6.27
C PHE A 406 -21.64 29.98 -7.34
N CYS A 407 -22.24 30.95 -8.06
CA CYS A 407 -21.56 31.72 -9.08
C CYS A 407 -20.40 32.55 -8.52
N ARG A 408 -20.51 33.06 -7.30
CA ARG A 408 -19.43 33.82 -6.64
C ARG A 408 -18.18 32.94 -6.43
N TYR A 409 -18.35 31.69 -5.95
CA TYR A 409 -17.26 30.75 -5.73
C TYR A 409 -16.75 30.17 -7.05
N SER A 410 -17.64 29.87 -8.00
CA SER A 410 -17.25 29.45 -9.35
C SER A 410 -16.39 30.48 -10.07
N LYS A 411 -16.71 31.77 -9.92
CA LYS A 411 -15.86 32.87 -10.46
C LYS A 411 -14.46 32.86 -9.83
N LYS A 412 -14.32 32.60 -8.53
CA LYS A 412 -13.01 32.48 -7.88
C LYS A 412 -12.17 31.39 -8.53
N LEU A 413 -12.77 30.24 -8.86
CA LEU A 413 -12.10 29.13 -9.54
C LEU A 413 -11.84 29.41 -11.03
N LEU A 414 -12.83 29.92 -11.75
CA LEU A 414 -12.76 30.18 -13.18
C LEU A 414 -11.85 31.38 -13.54
N CYS A 415 -11.66 32.35 -12.63
CA CYS A 415 -10.75 33.47 -12.84
C CYS A 415 -9.33 33.20 -12.33
N ASP A 416 -9.09 32.02 -11.76
CA ASP A 416 -7.80 31.63 -11.20
C ASP A 416 -7.03 30.74 -12.17
N PHE A 417 -6.01 31.30 -12.80
CA PHE A 417 -5.18 30.57 -13.77
C PHE A 417 -4.52 29.32 -13.19
N GLN A 418 -4.21 29.30 -11.90
CA GLN A 418 -3.64 28.13 -11.27
C GLN A 418 -4.64 26.96 -11.20
N THR A 419 -5.94 27.24 -11.04
CA THR A 419 -6.99 26.22 -11.11
C THR A 419 -7.02 25.51 -12.46
N TYR A 420 -6.84 26.23 -13.57
CA TYR A 420 -6.76 25.58 -14.89
C TYR A 420 -5.52 24.69 -15.02
N LYS A 421 -4.38 25.15 -14.49
CA LYS A 421 -3.16 24.32 -14.48
C LYS A 421 -3.36 23.04 -13.64
N ASP A 422 -4.00 23.17 -12.48
CA ASP A 422 -4.27 22.04 -11.61
C ASP A 422 -5.23 21.03 -12.25
N LEU A 423 -6.31 21.53 -12.86
CA LEU A 423 -7.25 20.70 -13.63
C LEU A 423 -6.60 20.01 -14.84
N TRP A 424 -5.71 20.75 -15.53
CA TRP A 424 -4.95 20.16 -16.63
C TRP A 424 -4.07 19.00 -16.18
N LYS A 425 -3.37 19.15 -15.03
CA LYS A 425 -2.57 18.08 -14.44
C LYS A 425 -3.43 16.88 -14.04
N LEU A 426 -4.59 17.11 -13.39
CA LEU A 426 -5.51 16.04 -12.96
C LEU A 426 -6.05 15.18 -14.12
N ARG A 427 -5.99 15.63 -15.36
CA ARG A 427 -6.33 14.79 -16.53
C ARG A 427 -5.39 13.60 -16.71
N GLY A 428 -4.24 13.60 -16.08
CA GLY A 428 -3.28 12.49 -16.11
C GLY A 428 -3.49 11.43 -15.02
N LEU A 429 -4.50 11.63 -14.15
CA LEU A 429 -5.01 10.63 -13.22
C LEU A 429 -6.11 9.82 -13.89
#